data_d6d1b00457dcd414ebdebb0b533da31f
#
_entry.id   d6d1b00457dcd414ebdebb0b533da31f
#
_cell.length_a   1.000
_cell.length_b   1.000
_cell.length_c   1.000
_cell.angle_alpha   90.00
_cell.angle_beta   90.00
_cell.angle_gamma   90.00
#
_symmetry.space_group_name_H-M   'P 1'
#
loop_
_entity.id
_entity.type
_entity.pdbx_description
1 polymer ?
#
loop_
_entity_poly.entity_id
_entity_poly.type
_entity_poly.pdbx_seq_one_letter_code
_entity_poly.pdbx_strand_id
1 'polypeptide(L)'
;MDVAIVKYNAGNIYSVVNALRRIGITPLLTDNAEELMKADKVLFPGQGEARSAMEYLRQHNLDRVIRHLRQPVLGICVGQQLLCQHSEEGDTDCIGIFPMDVKRFIPKCHEDKIPQMGWNRIYNLHTPLFKGKEENIVTDNSYVYFVHSYYVPFHADYTIATADFTLPYSAAIHKDNFYATQFHPEKSGEIGAKILQNFIDL
;
A
#
# COMPACT_ATOMS: atom_id res chain seq x y z
N MET A 1 19.55 -0.33 10.49
CA MET A 1 18.60 -0.34 9.36
C MET A 1 17.72 0.89 9.51
N ASP A 2 17.75 1.74 8.50
CA ASP A 2 17.05 3.01 8.49
C ASP A 2 15.75 2.87 7.68
N VAL A 3 14.62 3.11 8.31
CA VAL A 3 13.29 3.03 7.70
C VAL A 3 12.72 4.44 7.57
N ALA A 4 12.38 4.85 6.35
CA ALA A 4 11.75 6.14 6.10
C ALA A 4 10.27 5.97 5.74
N ILE A 5 9.48 6.96 6.15
CA ILE A 5 8.08 7.12 5.71
C ILE A 5 8.00 8.40 4.91
N VAL A 6 7.47 8.31 3.70
CA VAL A 6 7.25 9.49 2.85
C VAL A 6 6.25 10.41 3.52
N LYS A 7 6.70 11.63 3.84
CA LYS A 7 5.86 12.69 4.40
C LYS A 7 5.29 13.52 3.26
N TYR A 8 3.99 13.52 3.14
CA TYR A 8 3.25 14.37 2.21
C TYR A 8 1.87 14.68 2.81
N ASN A 9 1.01 15.36 2.07
CA ASN A 9 -0.33 15.72 2.53
C ASN A 9 -1.27 14.48 2.57
N ALA A 10 -0.80 13.41 3.23
CA ALA A 10 -1.56 12.19 3.47
C ALA A 10 -2.09 12.21 4.91
N GLY A 11 -3.29 11.68 5.10
CA GLY A 11 -3.91 11.60 6.43
C GLY A 11 -3.09 10.81 7.44
N ASN A 12 -3.67 9.99 8.23
CA ASN A 12 -3.14 9.37 9.46
C ASN A 12 -1.83 8.56 9.34
N ILE A 13 -0.71 9.22 9.02
CA ILE A 13 0.65 8.63 8.98
C ILE A 13 1.05 8.08 10.35
N TYR A 14 0.57 8.67 11.46
CA TYR A 14 0.93 8.26 12.81
C TYR A 14 0.51 6.82 13.16
N SER A 15 -0.54 6.30 12.54
CA SER A 15 -0.90 4.88 12.70
C SER A 15 0.19 3.95 12.19
N VAL A 16 0.81 4.28 11.05
CA VAL A 16 1.94 3.53 10.47
C VAL A 16 3.18 3.68 11.35
N VAL A 17 3.51 4.90 11.80
CA VAL A 17 4.62 5.14 12.75
C VAL A 17 4.47 4.28 14.01
N ASN A 18 3.26 4.27 14.60
CA ASN A 18 3.01 3.51 15.82
C ASN A 18 3.04 1.99 15.58
N ALA A 19 2.58 1.53 14.41
CA ALA A 19 2.69 0.10 14.05
C ALA A 19 4.14 -0.35 13.91
N LEU A 20 5.00 0.45 13.25
CA LEU A 20 6.43 0.17 13.15
C LEU A 20 7.12 0.19 14.53
N ARG A 21 6.77 1.15 15.39
CA ARG A 21 7.32 1.20 16.77
C ARG A 21 6.96 -0.04 17.58
N ARG A 22 5.76 -0.61 17.43
CA ARG A 22 5.36 -1.86 18.11
C ARG A 22 6.21 -3.06 17.71
N ILE A 23 6.78 -3.06 16.50
CA ILE A 23 7.71 -4.10 16.02
C ILE A 23 9.19 -3.68 16.19
N GLY A 24 9.47 -2.66 17.02
CA GLY A 24 10.83 -2.23 17.38
C GLY A 24 11.51 -1.29 16.38
N ILE A 25 10.79 -0.76 15.38
CA ILE A 25 11.33 0.15 14.36
C ILE A 25 10.93 1.59 14.67
N THR A 26 11.92 2.48 14.71
CA THR A 26 11.69 3.93 14.81
C THR A 26 11.89 4.55 13.41
N PRO A 27 10.81 4.84 12.66
CA PRO A 27 10.94 5.35 11.31
C PRO A 27 11.26 6.85 11.29
N LEU A 28 11.97 7.30 10.26
CA LEU A 28 12.14 8.70 9.92
C LEU A 28 10.95 9.17 9.04
N LEU A 29 10.21 10.16 9.50
CA LEU A 29 9.16 10.79 8.70
C LEU A 29 9.76 11.97 7.94
N THR A 30 9.87 11.88 6.60
CA THR A 30 10.58 12.88 5.81
C THR A 30 10.00 13.06 4.40
N ASP A 31 10.15 14.27 3.88
CA ASP A 31 9.95 14.67 2.48
C ASP A 31 11.27 15.02 1.78
N ASN A 32 12.40 14.83 2.47
CA ASN A 32 13.72 15.07 1.92
C ASN A 32 14.16 13.92 1.00
N ALA A 33 14.47 14.25 -0.26
CA ALA A 33 14.87 13.28 -1.28
C ALA A 33 16.12 12.47 -0.91
N GLU A 34 17.12 13.11 -0.30
CA GLU A 34 18.36 12.43 0.08
C GLU A 34 18.14 11.43 1.22
N GLU A 35 17.30 11.80 2.20
CA GLU A 35 16.96 10.90 3.31
C GLU A 35 16.16 9.70 2.81
N LEU A 36 15.19 9.92 1.90
CA LEU A 36 14.45 8.84 1.27
C LEU A 36 15.35 7.91 0.45
N MET A 37 16.28 8.44 -0.31
CA MET A 37 17.21 7.63 -1.12
C MET A 37 18.26 6.87 -0.28
N LYS A 38 18.61 7.35 0.89
CA LYS A 38 19.58 6.71 1.81
C LYS A 38 18.95 5.65 2.72
N ALA A 39 17.65 5.68 2.93
CA ALA A 39 16.97 4.72 3.79
C ALA A 39 17.08 3.30 3.24
N ASP A 40 17.16 2.30 4.11
CA ASP A 40 17.17 0.88 3.74
C ASP A 40 15.80 0.40 3.26
N LYS A 41 14.72 0.96 3.79
CA LYS A 41 13.32 0.68 3.47
C LYS A 41 12.51 1.97 3.43
N VAL A 42 11.54 2.03 2.53
CA VAL A 42 10.63 3.18 2.44
C VAL A 42 9.18 2.71 2.52
N LEU A 43 8.39 3.34 3.39
CA LEU A 43 6.94 3.18 3.39
C LEU A 43 6.31 4.41 2.73
N PHE A 44 5.36 4.15 1.86
CA PHE A 44 4.58 5.17 1.16
C PHE A 44 3.09 4.98 1.49
N PRO A 45 2.67 5.37 2.71
CA PRO A 45 1.27 5.32 3.11
C PRO A 45 0.49 6.42 2.42
N GLY A 46 -0.80 6.21 2.20
CA GLY A 46 -1.69 7.23 1.68
C GLY A 46 -3.09 7.13 2.26
N GLN A 47 -3.68 8.28 2.54
CA GLN A 47 -5.10 8.46 2.85
C GLN A 47 -5.56 9.75 2.20
N GLY A 48 -6.79 9.79 1.75
CA GLY A 48 -7.35 10.95 1.07
C GLY A 48 -7.56 10.68 -0.41
N GLU A 49 -7.53 11.72 -1.21
CA GLU A 49 -7.84 11.70 -2.63
C GLU A 49 -6.57 11.64 -3.49
N ALA A 50 -6.60 10.85 -4.57
CA ALA A 50 -5.45 10.67 -5.46
C ALA A 50 -4.97 11.98 -6.11
N ARG A 51 -5.88 12.85 -6.56
CA ARG A 51 -5.53 14.11 -7.22
C ARG A 51 -4.72 15.03 -6.32
N SER A 52 -5.25 15.35 -5.14
CA SER A 52 -4.57 16.24 -4.19
C SER A 52 -3.22 15.67 -3.70
N ALA A 53 -3.15 14.36 -3.54
CA ALA A 53 -1.90 13.67 -3.22
C ALA A 53 -0.87 13.82 -4.35
N MET A 54 -1.24 13.56 -5.61
CA MET A 54 -0.33 13.69 -6.75
C MET A 54 0.08 15.14 -7.02
N GLU A 55 -0.80 16.11 -6.81
CA GLU A 55 -0.45 17.53 -6.90
C GLU A 55 0.67 17.89 -5.91
N TYR A 56 0.52 17.47 -4.64
CA TYR A 56 1.56 17.68 -3.63
C TYR A 56 2.88 16.99 -4.00
N LEU A 57 2.82 15.71 -4.38
CA LEU A 57 4.02 14.94 -4.74
C LEU A 57 4.78 15.59 -5.90
N ARG A 58 4.07 16.07 -6.93
CA ARG A 58 4.67 16.75 -8.09
C ARG A 58 5.27 18.11 -7.72
N GLN A 59 4.57 18.90 -6.90
CA GLN A 59 5.07 20.20 -6.44
C GLN A 59 6.40 20.08 -5.66
N HIS A 60 6.60 18.96 -4.96
CA HIS A 60 7.81 18.69 -4.18
C HIS A 60 8.78 17.73 -4.89
N ASN A 61 8.54 17.36 -6.14
CA ASN A 61 9.30 16.37 -6.94
C ASN A 61 9.39 14.98 -6.29
N LEU A 62 8.54 14.67 -5.32
CA LEU A 62 8.54 13.38 -4.61
C LEU A 62 8.08 12.22 -5.51
N ASP A 63 7.23 12.48 -6.49
CA ASP A 63 6.82 11.50 -7.51
C ASP A 63 8.02 10.95 -8.27
N ARG A 64 8.97 11.81 -8.65
CA ARG A 64 10.22 11.41 -9.32
C ARG A 64 11.15 10.68 -8.36
N VAL A 65 11.28 11.18 -7.12
CA VAL A 65 12.11 10.53 -6.08
C VAL A 65 11.62 9.10 -5.86
N ILE A 66 10.32 8.91 -5.59
CA ILE A 66 9.73 7.58 -5.34
C ILE A 66 9.97 6.65 -6.52
N ARG A 67 9.78 7.12 -7.77
CA ARG A 67 10.02 6.33 -8.97
C ARG A 67 11.45 5.79 -9.10
N HIS A 68 12.44 6.49 -8.55
CA HIS A 68 13.84 6.14 -8.66
C HIS A 68 14.41 5.41 -7.44
N LEU A 69 13.62 5.16 -6.40
CA LEU A 69 14.03 4.36 -5.25
C LEU A 69 14.44 2.94 -5.69
N ARG A 70 15.51 2.42 -5.11
CA ARG A 70 16.07 1.09 -5.43
C ARG A 70 15.88 0.09 -4.30
N GLN A 71 15.79 0.58 -3.07
CA GLN A 71 15.49 -0.22 -1.89
C GLN A 71 14.00 -0.62 -1.89
N PRO A 72 13.60 -1.64 -1.10
CA PRO A 72 12.20 -2.02 -0.99
C PRO A 72 11.29 -0.86 -0.56
N VAL A 73 10.18 -0.71 -1.28
CA VAL A 73 9.13 0.29 -1.03
C VAL A 73 7.82 -0.42 -0.73
N LEU A 74 7.09 0.00 0.31
CA LEU A 74 5.75 -0.49 0.61
C LEU A 74 4.72 0.63 0.49
N GLY A 75 3.92 0.60 -0.58
CA GLY A 75 2.72 1.42 -0.71
C GLY A 75 1.57 0.89 0.16
N ILE A 76 0.82 1.77 0.85
CA ILE A 76 -0.32 1.37 1.68
C ILE A 76 -1.56 2.17 1.29
N CYS A 77 -2.65 1.49 0.98
CA CYS A 77 -3.97 2.01 0.59
C CYS A 77 -3.87 2.98 -0.61
N VAL A 78 -4.08 4.27 -0.44
CA VAL A 78 -3.88 5.25 -1.53
C VAL A 78 -2.45 5.19 -2.06
N GLY A 79 -1.45 4.88 -1.22
CA GLY A 79 -0.07 4.65 -1.67
C GLY A 79 0.05 3.54 -2.72
N GLN A 80 -0.71 2.43 -2.61
CA GLN A 80 -0.81 1.42 -3.67
C GLN A 80 -1.36 2.03 -4.96
N GLN A 81 -2.42 2.80 -4.87
CA GLN A 81 -3.11 3.39 -6.02
C GLN A 81 -2.22 4.43 -6.73
N LEU A 82 -1.49 5.25 -5.97
CA LEU A 82 -0.56 6.25 -6.52
C LEU A 82 0.67 5.63 -7.21
N LEU A 83 1.04 4.39 -6.88
CA LEU A 83 2.08 3.65 -7.60
C LEU A 83 1.62 3.12 -8.96
N CYS A 84 0.32 3.06 -9.24
CA CYS A 84 -0.24 2.71 -10.55
C CYS A 84 -0.01 3.83 -11.57
N GLN A 85 -0.44 3.62 -12.82
CA GLN A 85 -0.25 4.62 -13.86
C GLN A 85 -1.33 5.70 -13.85
N HIS A 86 -2.60 5.32 -13.55
CA HIS A 86 -3.75 6.22 -13.58
C HIS A 86 -4.78 5.82 -12.54
N SER A 87 -5.56 6.79 -12.05
CA SER A 87 -6.70 6.57 -11.17
C SER A 87 -7.95 7.29 -11.67
N GLU A 88 -9.08 6.56 -11.68
CA GLU A 88 -10.39 7.17 -11.93
C GLU A 88 -10.77 8.19 -10.84
N GLU A 89 -10.12 8.15 -9.66
CA GLU A 89 -10.32 9.16 -8.63
C GLU A 89 -9.73 10.49 -9.07
N GLY A 90 -10.63 11.41 -9.42
CA GLY A 90 -10.26 12.72 -9.91
C GLY A 90 -9.58 12.70 -11.30
N ASP A 91 -9.70 11.61 -12.08
CA ASP A 91 -9.07 11.47 -13.41
C ASP A 91 -7.57 11.84 -13.33
N THR A 92 -6.81 11.06 -12.55
CA THR A 92 -5.48 11.45 -12.10
C THR A 92 -4.39 10.53 -12.66
N ASP A 93 -3.44 11.08 -13.40
CA ASP A 93 -2.19 10.38 -13.71
C ASP A 93 -1.36 10.23 -12.45
N CYS A 94 -0.90 9.01 -12.17
CA CYS A 94 -0.17 8.66 -10.97
C CYS A 94 1.34 8.44 -11.25
N ILE A 95 2.07 7.78 -10.35
CA ILE A 95 3.53 7.62 -10.44
C ILE A 95 3.92 6.69 -11.61
N GLY A 96 3.11 5.68 -11.93
CA GLY A 96 3.32 4.81 -13.09
C GLY A 96 4.42 3.75 -12.91
N ILE A 97 4.58 3.20 -11.72
CA ILE A 97 5.40 2.00 -11.47
C ILE A 97 4.69 0.76 -12.03
N PHE A 98 3.41 0.62 -11.71
CA PHE A 98 2.55 -0.46 -12.21
C PHE A 98 1.74 0.06 -13.43
N PRO A 99 1.78 -0.64 -14.58
CA PRO A 99 1.00 -0.25 -15.75
C PRO A 99 -0.48 -0.68 -15.61
N MET A 100 -1.12 -0.21 -14.56
CA MET A 100 -2.49 -0.58 -14.17
C MET A 100 -3.28 0.68 -13.84
N ASP A 101 -4.58 0.67 -14.17
CA ASP A 101 -5.51 1.73 -13.82
C ASP A 101 -6.31 1.38 -12.57
N VAL A 102 -6.37 2.30 -11.65
CA VAL A 102 -7.23 2.23 -10.47
C VAL A 102 -8.67 2.54 -10.88
N LYS A 103 -9.61 1.67 -10.50
CA LYS A 103 -11.03 1.75 -10.87
C LYS A 103 -11.91 2.04 -9.66
N ARG A 104 -13.05 2.68 -9.89
CA ARG A 104 -14.05 2.85 -8.85
C ARG A 104 -14.91 1.59 -8.71
N PHE A 105 -15.20 1.18 -7.48
CA PHE A 105 -16.20 0.14 -7.24
C PHE A 105 -17.60 0.60 -7.70
N ILE A 106 -18.33 -0.32 -8.33
CA ILE A 106 -19.72 -0.14 -8.72
C ILE A 106 -20.55 -1.14 -7.92
N PRO A 107 -21.51 -0.68 -7.09
CA PRO A 107 -22.41 -1.57 -6.37
C PRO A 107 -23.18 -2.49 -7.33
N LYS A 108 -23.26 -3.78 -7.00
CA LYS A 108 -24.07 -4.77 -7.75
C LYS A 108 -25.44 -4.98 -7.11
N CYS A 109 -25.55 -4.72 -5.81
CA CYS A 109 -26.77 -4.83 -5.04
C CYS A 109 -26.83 -3.72 -3.97
N HIS A 110 -27.96 -3.59 -3.28
CA HIS A 110 -28.17 -2.55 -2.27
C HIS A 110 -27.27 -2.72 -1.03
N GLU A 111 -26.81 -3.94 -0.77
CA GLU A 111 -25.93 -4.29 0.35
C GLU A 111 -24.48 -3.88 0.10
N ASP A 112 -24.09 -3.66 -1.14
CA ASP A 112 -22.74 -3.22 -1.52
C ASP A 112 -22.54 -1.73 -1.17
N LYS A 113 -22.12 -1.48 0.06
CA LYS A 113 -21.87 -0.11 0.54
C LYS A 113 -20.45 0.33 0.18
N ILE A 114 -20.33 1.39 -0.60
CA ILE A 114 -19.06 2.03 -0.93
C ILE A 114 -18.88 3.27 -0.05
N PRO A 115 -17.73 3.43 0.64
CA PRO A 115 -16.51 2.59 0.54
C PRO A 115 -16.68 1.19 1.13
N GLN A 116 -15.92 0.21 0.59
CA GLN A 116 -15.62 -1.01 1.33
C GLN A 116 -14.92 -0.63 2.62
N MET A 117 -15.53 -0.91 3.77
CA MET A 117 -15.00 -0.56 5.08
C MET A 117 -15.16 -1.73 6.04
N GLY A 118 -14.05 -2.17 6.63
CA GLY A 118 -14.05 -3.24 7.61
C GLY A 118 -13.05 -4.35 7.31
N TRP A 119 -13.21 -5.45 8.04
CA TRP A 119 -12.36 -6.63 7.90
C TRP A 119 -12.83 -7.49 6.74
N ASN A 120 -11.87 -7.91 5.92
CA ASN A 120 -12.12 -8.85 4.82
C ASN A 120 -10.92 -9.78 4.66
N ARG A 121 -11.18 -10.96 4.10
CA ARG A 121 -10.16 -11.98 3.89
C ARG A 121 -9.31 -11.67 2.65
N ILE A 122 -8.07 -12.13 2.71
CA ILE A 122 -7.15 -12.16 1.56
C ILE A 122 -6.80 -13.60 1.24
N TYR A 123 -6.51 -13.88 -0.04
CA TYR A 123 -6.16 -15.20 -0.53
C TYR A 123 -5.24 -15.13 -1.75
N ASN A 124 -4.77 -16.26 -2.28
CA ASN A 124 -3.76 -16.35 -3.33
C ASN A 124 -2.48 -15.57 -2.95
N LEU A 125 -1.95 -15.89 -1.77
CA LEU A 125 -0.81 -15.17 -1.21
C LEU A 125 0.50 -15.64 -1.84
N HIS A 126 1.24 -14.70 -2.41
CA HIS A 126 2.53 -14.93 -3.03
C HIS A 126 3.57 -13.98 -2.43
N THR A 127 4.86 -14.25 -2.68
CA THR A 127 6.01 -13.44 -2.29
C THR A 127 6.39 -13.49 -0.80
N PRO A 128 7.64 -13.08 -0.47
CA PRO A 128 8.11 -13.00 0.92
C PRO A 128 7.28 -12.08 1.82
N LEU A 129 6.58 -11.08 1.25
CA LEU A 129 5.72 -10.18 2.04
C LEU A 129 4.69 -10.96 2.88
N PHE A 130 4.19 -12.09 2.36
CA PHE A 130 3.20 -12.93 3.06
C PHE A 130 3.80 -14.19 3.68
N LYS A 131 4.97 -14.63 3.23
CA LYS A 131 5.54 -15.92 3.65
C LYS A 131 6.65 -15.82 4.69
N GLY A 132 7.22 -14.64 4.94
CA GLY A 132 8.24 -14.42 5.97
C GLY A 132 9.34 -15.48 6.10
N LYS A 133 10.33 -15.24 6.94
CA LYS A 133 11.43 -16.20 7.23
C LYS A 133 11.09 -17.19 8.35
N GLU A 134 10.16 -16.85 9.21
CA GLU A 134 9.75 -17.63 10.38
C GLU A 134 8.33 -18.20 10.19
N GLU A 135 7.87 -18.94 11.21
CA GLU A 135 6.53 -19.49 11.23
C GLU A 135 5.48 -18.43 10.86
N ASN A 136 4.76 -18.70 9.80
CA ASN A 136 3.94 -17.71 9.13
C ASN A 136 2.48 -17.82 9.56
N ILE A 137 2.02 -16.83 10.30
CA ILE A 137 0.62 -16.72 10.70
C ILE A 137 -0.27 -16.12 9.60
N VAL A 138 0.34 -15.57 8.52
CA VAL A 138 -0.39 -15.02 7.38
C VAL A 138 -0.68 -16.13 6.38
N THR A 139 -1.92 -16.50 6.25
CA THR A 139 -2.37 -17.60 5.38
C THR A 139 -3.49 -17.12 4.48
N ASP A 140 -3.81 -17.93 3.46
CA ASP A 140 -5.05 -17.75 2.73
C ASP A 140 -6.22 -17.77 3.72
N ASN A 141 -7.13 -16.83 3.56
CA ASN A 141 -8.22 -16.50 4.48
C ASN A 141 -7.85 -15.68 5.73
N SER A 142 -6.62 -15.17 5.85
CA SER A 142 -6.31 -14.15 6.86
C SER A 142 -7.17 -12.91 6.66
N TYR A 143 -7.67 -12.34 7.75
CA TYR A 143 -8.48 -11.12 7.73
C TYR A 143 -7.60 -9.89 7.94
N VAL A 144 -7.82 -8.87 7.11
CA VAL A 144 -7.15 -7.58 7.18
C VAL A 144 -8.15 -6.44 7.04
N TYR A 145 -7.79 -5.23 7.45
CA TYR A 145 -8.69 -4.09 7.47
C TYR A 145 -8.61 -3.26 6.19
N PHE A 146 -9.76 -3.02 5.57
CA PHE A 146 -9.93 -2.21 4.36
C PHE A 146 -10.77 -0.96 4.62
N VAL A 147 -10.46 0.12 3.93
CA VAL A 147 -11.32 1.31 3.80
C VAL A 147 -10.99 2.03 2.51
N HIS A 148 -11.74 1.74 1.41
CA HIS A 148 -11.48 2.33 0.11
C HIS A 148 -12.69 2.25 -0.83
N SER A 149 -12.79 3.22 -1.75
CA SER A 149 -13.82 3.28 -2.79
C SER A 149 -13.29 2.89 -4.17
N TYR A 150 -11.97 2.89 -4.32
CA TYR A 150 -11.27 2.57 -5.56
C TYR A 150 -10.37 1.37 -5.34
N TYR A 151 -10.10 0.60 -6.38
CA TYR A 151 -9.34 -0.64 -6.33
C TYR A 151 -8.43 -0.80 -7.54
N VAL A 152 -7.40 -1.61 -7.41
CA VAL A 152 -6.55 -2.06 -8.50
C VAL A 152 -7.12 -3.38 -9.02
N PRO A 153 -7.51 -3.49 -10.31
CA PRO A 153 -7.99 -4.74 -10.90
C PRO A 153 -6.99 -5.88 -10.74
N PHE A 154 -7.48 -7.12 -10.73
CA PHE A 154 -6.59 -8.29 -10.74
C PHE A 154 -5.71 -8.29 -12.00
N HIS A 155 -4.41 -8.57 -11.83
CA HIS A 155 -3.45 -8.72 -12.91
C HIS A 155 -2.49 -9.87 -12.58
N ALA A 156 -2.42 -10.84 -13.51
CA ALA A 156 -1.67 -12.09 -13.25
C ALA A 156 -0.19 -11.87 -12.91
N ASP A 157 0.46 -10.88 -13.52
CA ASP A 157 1.90 -10.63 -13.31
C ASP A 157 2.21 -9.81 -12.06
N TYR A 158 1.24 -9.06 -11.52
CA TYR A 158 1.51 -8.11 -10.43
C TYR A 158 0.76 -8.40 -9.14
N THR A 159 -0.40 -9.08 -9.21
CA THR A 159 -1.20 -9.39 -8.02
C THR A 159 -0.53 -10.44 -7.16
N ILE A 160 -0.27 -10.12 -5.90
CA ILE A 160 0.35 -11.01 -4.92
C ILE A 160 -0.58 -11.39 -3.76
N ALA A 161 -1.74 -10.78 -3.69
CA ALA A 161 -2.88 -11.15 -2.86
C ALA A 161 -4.16 -10.64 -3.47
N THR A 162 -5.23 -11.42 -3.35
CA THR A 162 -6.57 -11.11 -3.87
C THR A 162 -7.55 -10.94 -2.71
N ALA A 163 -8.54 -10.09 -2.89
CA ALA A 163 -9.72 -10.00 -2.04
C ALA A 163 -10.96 -9.84 -2.91
N ASP A 164 -12.12 -10.20 -2.35
CA ASP A 164 -13.42 -10.04 -3.00
C ASP A 164 -14.24 -8.96 -2.32
N PHE A 165 -14.90 -8.15 -3.13
CA PHE A 165 -15.95 -7.25 -2.68
C PHE A 165 -17.10 -7.29 -3.69
N THR A 166 -17.28 -6.30 -4.57
CA THR A 166 -18.23 -6.43 -5.70
C THR A 166 -17.67 -7.32 -6.81
N LEU A 167 -16.37 -7.53 -6.83
CA LEU A 167 -15.60 -8.37 -7.74
C LEU A 167 -14.26 -8.74 -7.09
N PRO A 168 -13.54 -9.77 -7.60
CA PRO A 168 -12.15 -10.00 -7.20
C PRO A 168 -11.24 -8.85 -7.64
N TYR A 169 -10.32 -8.42 -6.76
CA TYR A 169 -9.37 -7.34 -7.04
C TYR A 169 -8.02 -7.58 -6.36
N SER A 170 -7.00 -6.81 -6.74
CA SER A 170 -5.67 -6.87 -6.15
C SER A 170 -5.65 -6.27 -4.75
N ALA A 171 -5.69 -7.11 -3.72
CA ALA A 171 -5.50 -6.69 -2.35
C ALA A 171 -4.05 -6.28 -2.07
N ALA A 172 -3.09 -6.86 -2.83
CA ALA A 172 -1.70 -6.45 -2.84
C ALA A 172 -1.07 -6.71 -4.21
N ILE A 173 -0.09 -5.88 -4.54
CA ILE A 173 0.66 -5.94 -5.81
C ILE A 173 2.17 -5.84 -5.56
N HIS A 174 2.96 -6.41 -6.49
CA HIS A 174 4.41 -6.38 -6.46
C HIS A 174 5.00 -6.25 -7.86
N LYS A 175 6.02 -5.42 -7.97
CA LYS A 175 6.88 -5.30 -9.14
C LYS A 175 8.26 -4.79 -8.73
N ASP A 176 9.31 -5.51 -9.10
CA ASP A 176 10.71 -5.17 -8.77
C ASP A 176 10.91 -4.98 -7.25
N ASN A 177 11.30 -3.78 -6.83
CA ASN A 177 11.46 -3.41 -5.41
C ASN A 177 10.18 -2.79 -4.80
N PHE A 178 9.08 -2.67 -5.56
CA PHE A 178 7.83 -2.05 -5.09
C PHE A 178 6.83 -3.11 -4.69
N TYR A 179 6.44 -3.08 -3.43
CA TYR A 179 5.34 -3.82 -2.83
C TYR A 179 4.22 -2.84 -2.48
N ALA A 180 2.97 -3.26 -2.56
CA ALA A 180 1.88 -2.41 -2.09
C ALA A 180 0.67 -3.22 -1.63
N THR A 181 -0.07 -2.69 -0.66
CA THR A 181 -1.29 -3.27 -0.10
C THR A 181 -2.44 -2.28 -0.19
N GLN A 182 -3.62 -2.74 -0.60
CA GLN A 182 -4.85 -1.94 -0.54
C GLN A 182 -5.39 -1.85 0.89
N PHE A 183 -5.20 -2.91 1.66
CA PHE A 183 -5.55 -2.91 3.08
C PHE A 183 -4.51 -2.15 3.91
N HIS A 184 -4.88 -1.85 5.15
CA HIS A 184 -4.06 -1.17 6.12
C HIS A 184 -3.38 -2.18 7.06
N PRO A 185 -2.12 -2.61 6.83
CA PRO A 185 -1.45 -3.52 7.74
C PRO A 185 -1.32 -2.94 9.15
N GLU A 186 -1.14 -1.62 9.28
CA GLU A 186 -1.05 -0.92 10.57
C GLU A 186 -2.34 -0.98 11.40
N LYS A 187 -3.47 -1.38 10.78
CA LYS A 187 -4.79 -1.55 11.41
C LYS A 187 -5.26 -3.01 11.42
N SER A 188 -4.43 -3.93 10.96
CA SER A 188 -4.80 -5.34 10.74
C SER A 188 -4.32 -6.29 11.86
N GLY A 189 -4.13 -5.78 13.09
CA GLY A 189 -3.76 -6.58 14.25
C GLY A 189 -2.44 -7.33 14.07
N GLU A 190 -2.38 -8.57 14.56
CA GLU A 190 -1.19 -9.44 14.50
C GLU A 190 -0.81 -9.80 13.05
N ILE A 191 -1.80 -10.08 12.20
CA ILE A 191 -1.59 -10.36 10.78
C ILE A 191 -0.90 -9.17 10.11
N GLY A 192 -1.39 -7.95 10.36
CA GLY A 192 -0.80 -6.74 9.81
C GLY A 192 0.61 -6.46 10.37
N ALA A 193 0.83 -6.68 11.66
CA ALA A 193 2.15 -6.57 12.28
C ALA A 193 3.16 -7.55 11.64
N LYS A 194 2.74 -8.80 11.37
CA LYS A 194 3.58 -9.79 10.70
C LYS A 194 3.90 -9.40 9.26
N ILE A 195 2.94 -8.84 8.52
CA ILE A 195 3.17 -8.34 7.16
C ILE A 195 4.19 -7.18 7.17
N LEU A 196 4.06 -6.25 8.11
CA LEU A 196 5.04 -5.17 8.28
C LEU A 196 6.41 -5.72 8.65
N GLN A 197 6.50 -6.69 9.57
CA GLN A 197 7.76 -7.34 9.92
C GLN A 197 8.38 -8.04 8.72
N ASN A 198 7.59 -8.79 7.95
CA ASN A 198 8.08 -9.45 6.73
C ASN A 198 8.65 -8.44 5.72
N PHE A 199 8.01 -7.28 5.56
CA PHE A 199 8.54 -6.20 4.72
C PHE A 199 9.88 -5.67 5.24
N ILE A 200 10.01 -5.49 6.54
CA ILE A 200 11.26 -5.04 7.17
C ILE A 200 12.38 -6.07 6.95
N ASP A 201 12.06 -7.34 6.93
CA ASP A 201 13.02 -8.46 6.80
C ASP A 201 13.42 -8.78 5.33
N LEU A 202 12.80 -8.11 4.34
CA LEU A 202 13.22 -8.20 2.93
C LEU A 202 14.63 -7.62 2.76
#